data_b9a8aae28197975aa56902cb1256c91c
#
_entry.id   b9a8aae28197975aa56902cb1256c91c
#
_cell.length_a   1.000
_cell.length_b   1.000
_cell.length_c   1.000
_cell.angle_alpha   90.00
_cell.angle_beta   90.00
_cell.angle_gamma   90.00
#
_symmetry.space_group_name_H-M   'P 1'
#
loop_
_entity.id
_entity.type
_entity.pdbx_description
1 polymer ?
#
loop_
_entity_poly.entity_id
_entity_poly.type
_entity_poly.pdbx_seq_one_letter_code
_entity_poly.pdbx_strand_id
1 'polypeptide(L)'
;KDTKVQCVATATIGFDHIDTDYMAQAGIFWTNCSGCNAGSVAQYVECSLLLLEQLKGLMLREATIGIVGCGHVGSKVKAIAERLGMRVLICDPPLEQSEAKSQQPTANSFVPLDVIEHESDVITFHVPLTHEGQYATWHLGDNNFLHRLSRVPYIINTSRGGVVDNVALLQALEAGRVRDAILDVWEYEPNINLELLNKVFIGTPHIAGYSADGKVNADNMVIDALCQ
;
A
#
# COMPACT_ATOMS: atom_id res chain seq x y z
N LYS A 1 -13.75 -28.70 -12.61
CA LYS A 1 -14.57 -27.79 -13.47
C LYS A 1 -16.08 -28.03 -13.33
N ASP A 2 -16.55 -29.17 -12.86
CA ASP A 2 -18.00 -29.45 -12.64
C ASP A 2 -18.34 -29.24 -11.15
N THR A 3 -18.32 -27.99 -10.72
CA THR A 3 -18.69 -27.63 -9.34
C THR A 3 -20.12 -27.11 -9.25
N LYS A 4 -20.78 -27.38 -8.11
CA LYS A 4 -22.07 -26.80 -7.76
C LYS A 4 -21.91 -25.49 -6.96
N VAL A 5 -20.68 -24.99 -6.84
CA VAL A 5 -20.39 -23.72 -6.14
C VAL A 5 -21.03 -22.56 -6.89
N GLN A 6 -21.81 -21.76 -6.21
CA GLN A 6 -22.47 -20.57 -6.74
C GLN A 6 -21.85 -19.28 -6.23
N CYS A 7 -21.15 -19.34 -5.08
CA CYS A 7 -20.51 -18.19 -4.46
C CYS A 7 -19.18 -18.57 -3.83
N VAL A 8 -18.21 -17.68 -3.93
CA VAL A 8 -16.91 -17.74 -3.24
C VAL A 8 -16.72 -16.43 -2.49
N ALA A 9 -16.55 -16.48 -1.18
CA ALA A 9 -16.21 -15.33 -0.36
C ALA A 9 -14.84 -15.59 0.30
N THR A 10 -13.93 -14.62 0.21
CA THR A 10 -12.64 -14.70 0.90
C THR A 10 -12.57 -13.66 2.01
N ALA A 11 -12.24 -14.12 3.23
CA ALA A 11 -12.02 -13.25 4.39
C ALA A 11 -10.64 -12.54 4.32
N THR A 12 -10.20 -12.19 3.11
CA THR A 12 -8.96 -11.49 2.84
C THR A 12 -9.24 -10.24 2.00
N ILE A 13 -8.33 -9.26 2.05
CA ILE A 13 -8.38 -8.09 1.17
C ILE A 13 -7.88 -8.46 -0.21
N GLY A 14 -6.70 -9.09 -0.27
CA GLY A 14 -6.12 -9.56 -1.51
C GLY A 14 -6.90 -10.74 -2.07
N PHE A 15 -7.05 -10.73 -3.38
CA PHE A 15 -7.73 -11.79 -4.13
C PHE A 15 -6.84 -12.37 -5.24
N ASP A 16 -5.53 -12.21 -5.12
CA ASP A 16 -4.53 -12.70 -6.08
C ASP A 16 -4.59 -14.23 -6.26
N HIS A 17 -5.20 -14.94 -5.30
CA HIS A 17 -5.45 -16.38 -5.31
C HIS A 17 -6.79 -16.77 -5.93
N ILE A 18 -7.63 -15.79 -6.35
CA ILE A 18 -8.92 -16.02 -6.99
C ILE A 18 -8.77 -15.81 -8.49
N ASP A 19 -9.12 -16.82 -9.29
CA ASP A 19 -9.23 -16.69 -10.74
C ASP A 19 -10.55 -16.01 -11.09
N THR A 20 -10.50 -14.67 -11.12
CA THR A 20 -11.68 -13.81 -11.34
C THR A 20 -12.29 -14.00 -12.72
N ASP A 21 -11.48 -14.30 -13.73
CA ASP A 21 -11.94 -14.55 -15.11
C ASP A 21 -12.71 -15.86 -15.19
N TYR A 22 -12.21 -16.90 -14.53
CA TYR A 22 -12.93 -18.16 -14.41
C TYR A 22 -14.26 -17.99 -13.64
N MET A 23 -14.27 -17.23 -12.53
CA MET A 23 -15.49 -16.96 -11.77
C MET A 23 -16.55 -16.28 -12.66
N ALA A 24 -16.14 -15.25 -13.41
CA ALA A 24 -17.03 -14.56 -14.34
C ALA A 24 -17.58 -15.49 -15.44
N GLN A 25 -16.72 -16.30 -16.06
CA GLN A 25 -17.10 -17.25 -17.11
C GLN A 25 -18.01 -18.38 -16.59
N ALA A 26 -17.80 -18.81 -15.35
CA ALA A 26 -18.58 -19.89 -14.73
C ALA A 26 -19.88 -19.39 -14.09
N GLY A 27 -20.15 -18.09 -14.08
CA GLY A 27 -21.29 -17.48 -13.40
C GLY A 27 -21.25 -17.63 -11.88
N ILE A 28 -20.05 -17.74 -11.30
CA ILE A 28 -19.86 -17.87 -9.86
C ILE A 28 -19.68 -16.46 -9.29
N PHE A 29 -20.57 -16.07 -8.37
CA PHE A 29 -20.40 -14.83 -7.62
C PHE A 29 -19.18 -14.94 -6.71
N TRP A 30 -18.36 -13.89 -6.64
CA TRP A 30 -17.26 -13.84 -5.68
C TRP A 30 -17.16 -12.47 -5.01
N THR A 31 -16.65 -12.45 -3.78
CA THR A 31 -16.40 -11.24 -3.02
C THR A 31 -15.20 -11.38 -2.11
N ASN A 32 -14.59 -10.24 -1.76
CA ASN A 32 -13.50 -10.13 -0.80
C ASN A 32 -13.86 -9.12 0.32
N CYS A 33 -13.01 -8.99 1.31
CA CYS A 33 -13.21 -8.10 2.44
C CYS A 33 -12.37 -6.83 2.32
N SER A 34 -12.59 -6.07 1.23
CA SER A 34 -11.83 -4.84 0.99
C SER A 34 -11.94 -3.84 2.15
N GLY A 35 -10.80 -3.45 2.72
CA GLY A 35 -10.73 -2.47 3.82
C GLY A 35 -10.95 -3.03 5.23
N CYS A 36 -11.23 -4.33 5.42
CA CYS A 36 -11.51 -4.92 6.73
C CYS A 36 -10.40 -4.66 7.78
N ASN A 37 -9.14 -4.65 7.35
CA ASN A 37 -7.97 -4.42 8.22
C ASN A 37 -7.28 -3.07 7.99
N ALA A 38 -7.90 -2.14 7.25
CA ALA A 38 -7.27 -0.86 6.90
C ALA A 38 -6.82 -0.04 8.14
N GLY A 39 -7.55 -0.16 9.26
CA GLY A 39 -7.16 0.45 10.53
C GLY A 39 -5.84 -0.08 11.05
N SER A 40 -5.64 -1.39 11.00
CA SER A 40 -4.42 -2.06 11.48
C SER A 40 -3.20 -1.68 10.66
N VAL A 41 -3.34 -1.69 9.33
CA VAL A 41 -2.25 -1.26 8.43
C VAL A 41 -1.91 0.21 8.67
N ALA A 42 -2.90 1.08 8.82
CA ALA A 42 -2.67 2.49 9.11
C ALA A 42 -1.96 2.70 10.46
N GLN A 43 -2.32 1.92 11.50
CA GLN A 43 -1.64 1.93 12.79
C GLN A 43 -0.18 1.44 12.69
N TYR A 44 0.09 0.42 11.86
CA TYR A 44 1.46 -0.02 11.58
C TYR A 44 2.29 1.12 10.98
N VAL A 45 1.73 1.85 10.00
CA VAL A 45 2.40 3.02 9.40
C VAL A 45 2.59 4.14 10.43
N GLU A 46 1.59 4.42 11.29
CA GLU A 46 1.73 5.38 12.39
C GLU A 46 2.90 5.03 13.32
N CYS A 47 2.96 3.78 13.77
CA CYS A 47 4.09 3.30 14.59
C CYS A 47 5.42 3.43 13.85
N SER A 48 5.44 3.14 12.55
CA SER A 48 6.64 3.30 11.71
C SER A 48 7.11 4.76 11.67
N LEU A 49 6.21 5.71 11.46
CA LEU A 49 6.52 7.14 11.46
C LEU A 49 7.09 7.60 12.81
N LEU A 50 6.47 7.18 13.92
CA LEU A 50 6.94 7.51 15.27
C LEU A 50 8.33 6.91 15.56
N LEU A 51 8.62 5.70 15.07
CA LEU A 51 9.95 5.09 15.18
C LEU A 51 11.00 5.82 14.33
N LEU A 52 10.62 6.30 13.13
CA LEU A 52 11.50 7.16 12.33
C LEU A 52 11.82 8.47 13.04
N GLU A 53 10.85 9.08 13.70
CA GLU A 53 11.10 10.28 14.53
C GLU A 53 12.03 9.97 15.69
N GLN A 54 11.70 8.93 16.46
CA GLN A 54 12.41 8.61 17.71
C GLN A 54 13.85 8.09 17.48
N LEU A 55 14.02 7.21 16.48
CA LEU A 55 15.26 6.45 16.29
C LEU A 55 16.11 6.95 15.11
N LYS A 56 15.52 7.64 14.16
CA LYS A 56 16.22 8.17 12.97
C LYS A 56 16.26 9.69 12.92
N GLY A 57 15.60 10.37 13.87
CA GLY A 57 15.63 11.83 13.98
C GLY A 57 14.81 12.55 12.90
N LEU A 58 13.84 11.88 12.28
CA LEU A 58 12.93 12.52 11.34
C LEU A 58 11.98 13.45 12.10
N MET A 59 12.01 14.75 11.80
CA MET A 59 11.10 15.71 12.41
C MET A 59 9.75 15.69 11.67
N LEU A 60 8.77 14.92 12.17
CA LEU A 60 7.50 14.70 11.46
C LEU A 60 6.77 15.99 11.11
N ARG A 61 6.79 17.01 11.99
CA ARG A 61 6.12 18.31 11.75
C ARG A 61 6.75 19.14 10.64
N GLU A 62 7.97 18.83 10.24
CA GLU A 62 8.70 19.49 9.15
C GLU A 62 8.76 18.64 7.90
N ALA A 63 8.37 17.37 8.02
CA ALA A 63 8.49 16.38 6.96
C ALA A 63 7.26 16.34 6.05
N THR A 64 7.52 16.02 4.79
CA THR A 64 6.51 15.76 3.77
C THR A 64 6.36 14.26 3.57
N ILE A 65 5.14 13.75 3.66
CA ILE A 65 4.80 12.37 3.32
C ILE A 65 4.09 12.32 1.97
N GLY A 66 4.60 11.49 1.07
CA GLY A 66 3.98 11.13 -0.20
C GLY A 66 3.21 9.83 -0.05
N ILE A 67 1.90 9.88 -0.24
CA ILE A 67 1.00 8.73 -0.17
C ILE A 67 0.63 8.31 -1.58
N VAL A 68 1.08 7.12 -1.99
CA VAL A 68 0.77 6.53 -3.29
C VAL A 68 -0.37 5.53 -3.10
N GLY A 69 -1.57 5.90 -3.58
CA GLY A 69 -2.83 5.21 -3.32
C GLY A 69 -3.56 5.73 -2.09
N CYS A 70 -4.75 6.31 -2.26
CA CYS A 70 -5.56 6.92 -1.19
C CYS A 70 -6.92 6.22 -1.00
N GLY A 71 -6.93 4.88 -1.14
CA GLY A 71 -8.09 4.03 -0.86
C GLY A 71 -8.34 3.87 0.65
N HIS A 72 -8.82 2.68 1.07
CA HIS A 72 -9.17 2.41 2.48
C HIS A 72 -8.01 2.60 3.46
N VAL A 73 -6.79 2.22 3.08
CA VAL A 73 -5.61 2.39 3.93
C VAL A 73 -5.05 3.80 3.81
N GLY A 74 -4.77 4.26 2.58
CA GLY A 74 -4.12 5.54 2.35
C GLY A 74 -4.90 6.74 2.92
N SER A 75 -6.23 6.71 2.89
CA SER A 75 -7.06 7.74 3.51
C SER A 75 -6.90 7.81 5.05
N LYS A 76 -6.72 6.66 5.71
CA LYS A 76 -6.44 6.60 7.15
C LYS A 76 -5.01 7.07 7.46
N VAL A 77 -4.04 6.69 6.63
CA VAL A 77 -2.64 7.17 6.75
C VAL A 77 -2.57 8.68 6.54
N LYS A 78 -3.33 9.23 5.58
CA LYS A 78 -3.48 10.68 5.40
C LYS A 78 -3.91 11.34 6.70
N ALA A 79 -5.03 10.88 7.29
CA ALA A 79 -5.57 11.47 8.52
C ALA A 79 -4.58 11.38 9.71
N ILE A 80 -3.80 10.28 9.78
CA ILE A 80 -2.74 10.10 10.77
C ILE A 80 -1.61 11.11 10.54
N ALA A 81 -1.11 11.22 9.32
CA ALA A 81 -0.01 12.12 8.97
C ALA A 81 -0.37 13.60 9.21
N GLU A 82 -1.61 14.00 8.86
CA GLU A 82 -2.13 15.34 9.15
C GLU A 82 -2.18 15.60 10.67
N ARG A 83 -2.63 14.61 11.46
CA ARG A 83 -2.64 14.71 12.94
C ARG A 83 -1.24 14.83 13.55
N LEU A 84 -0.24 14.16 12.93
CA LEU A 84 1.17 14.27 13.31
C LEU A 84 1.81 15.59 12.87
N GLY A 85 1.09 16.40 12.09
CA GLY A 85 1.53 17.71 11.61
C GLY A 85 2.42 17.65 10.36
N MET A 86 2.44 16.53 9.65
CA MET A 86 3.18 16.38 8.39
C MET A 86 2.47 17.12 7.24
N ARG A 87 3.25 17.59 6.27
CA ARG A 87 2.71 17.98 4.96
C ARG A 87 2.39 16.71 4.17
N VAL A 88 1.15 16.58 3.67
CA VAL A 88 0.69 15.40 2.96
C VAL A 88 0.55 15.68 1.46
N LEU A 89 1.14 14.82 0.64
CA LEU A 89 0.97 14.77 -0.81
C LEU A 89 0.30 13.44 -1.17
N ILE A 90 -0.67 13.45 -2.08
CA ILE A 90 -1.44 12.27 -2.47
C ILE A 90 -1.32 12.05 -3.97
N CYS A 91 -0.89 10.87 -4.38
CA CYS A 91 -0.91 10.42 -5.77
C CYS A 91 -1.83 9.20 -5.89
N ASP A 92 -2.99 9.38 -6.52
CA ASP A 92 -3.95 8.31 -6.83
C ASP A 92 -4.72 8.66 -8.10
N PRO A 93 -4.12 8.47 -9.29
CA PRO A 93 -4.74 8.86 -10.55
C PRO A 93 -6.10 8.20 -10.84
N PRO A 94 -6.36 6.90 -10.50
CA PRO A 94 -7.68 6.32 -10.62
C PRO A 94 -8.74 7.03 -9.78
N LEU A 95 -8.39 7.35 -8.52
CA LEU A 95 -9.31 8.04 -7.61
C LEU A 95 -9.55 9.48 -8.07
N GLU A 96 -8.51 10.21 -8.45
CA GLU A 96 -8.59 11.55 -9.00
C GLU A 96 -9.56 11.61 -10.19
N GLN A 97 -9.45 10.66 -11.14
CA GLN A 97 -10.37 10.58 -12.27
C GLN A 97 -11.81 10.28 -11.87
N SER A 98 -12.01 9.43 -10.86
CA SER A 98 -13.36 9.10 -10.38
C SER A 98 -14.00 10.28 -9.65
N GLU A 99 -13.23 11.03 -8.86
CA GLU A 99 -13.67 12.23 -8.16
C GLU A 99 -13.98 13.37 -9.13
N ALA A 100 -13.16 13.56 -10.17
CA ALA A 100 -13.41 14.56 -11.20
C ALA A 100 -14.74 14.34 -11.97
N LYS A 101 -15.23 13.09 -12.03
CA LYS A 101 -16.54 12.74 -12.60
C LYS A 101 -17.69 12.82 -11.59
N SER A 102 -17.38 12.93 -10.31
CA SER A 102 -18.38 13.02 -9.23
C SER A 102 -18.94 14.44 -9.15
N GLN A 103 -20.23 14.57 -8.82
CA GLN A 103 -20.86 15.87 -8.55
C GLN A 103 -20.49 16.41 -7.15
N GLN A 104 -19.78 15.64 -6.35
CA GLN A 104 -19.31 16.02 -5.02
C GLN A 104 -17.77 15.88 -4.98
N PRO A 105 -17.01 16.95 -5.29
CA PRO A 105 -15.57 16.91 -5.17
C PRO A 105 -15.18 16.68 -3.71
N THR A 106 -14.27 15.73 -3.48
CA THR A 106 -13.68 15.54 -2.15
C THR A 106 -12.65 16.65 -1.87
N ALA A 107 -12.27 16.81 -0.60
CA ALA A 107 -11.25 17.80 -0.19
C ALA A 107 -9.80 17.33 -0.51
N ASN A 108 -9.63 16.30 -1.35
CA ASN A 108 -8.31 15.81 -1.71
C ASN A 108 -7.71 16.68 -2.82
N SER A 109 -6.47 17.11 -2.60
CA SER A 109 -5.64 17.71 -3.64
C SER A 109 -4.65 16.65 -4.11
N PHE A 110 -4.89 16.10 -5.31
CA PHE A 110 -3.99 15.11 -5.90
C PHE A 110 -2.80 15.77 -6.57
N VAL A 111 -1.66 15.10 -6.53
CA VAL A 111 -0.45 15.50 -7.24
C VAL A 111 0.03 14.34 -8.12
N PRO A 112 0.70 14.60 -9.23
CA PRO A 112 1.31 13.57 -10.04
C PRO A 112 2.48 12.89 -9.31
N LEU A 113 2.89 11.71 -9.77
CA LEU A 113 3.89 10.88 -9.09
C LEU A 113 5.28 11.55 -9.02
N ASP A 114 5.63 12.35 -10.03
CA ASP A 114 6.90 13.10 -10.05
C ASP A 114 7.00 14.12 -8.91
N VAL A 115 5.89 14.71 -8.48
CA VAL A 115 5.87 15.58 -7.29
C VAL A 115 6.17 14.79 -6.02
N ILE A 116 5.62 13.55 -5.90
CA ILE A 116 5.97 12.63 -4.81
C ILE A 116 7.48 12.35 -4.81
N GLU A 117 8.07 12.04 -5.98
CA GLU A 117 9.49 11.74 -6.14
C GLU A 117 10.39 12.92 -5.71
N HIS A 118 9.96 14.14 -5.95
CA HIS A 118 10.80 15.32 -5.72
C HIS A 118 10.62 15.98 -4.35
N GLU A 119 9.44 15.85 -3.73
CA GLU A 119 9.12 16.64 -2.55
C GLU A 119 8.97 15.82 -1.26
N SER A 120 8.95 14.48 -1.32
CA SER A 120 8.67 13.66 -0.14
C SER A 120 9.92 13.32 0.67
N ASP A 121 9.81 13.38 2.00
CA ASP A 121 10.78 12.87 2.97
C ASP A 121 10.44 11.44 3.39
N VAL A 122 9.18 11.04 3.26
CA VAL A 122 8.67 9.66 3.41
C VAL A 122 7.76 9.36 2.23
N ILE A 123 7.91 8.20 1.61
CA ILE A 123 7.00 7.72 0.56
C ILE A 123 6.40 6.41 1.03
N THR A 124 5.07 6.31 1.00
CA THR A 124 4.35 5.12 1.44
C THR A 124 3.37 4.63 0.38
N PHE A 125 3.36 3.31 0.13
CA PHE A 125 2.58 2.69 -0.93
C PHE A 125 1.37 1.95 -0.36
N HIS A 126 0.17 2.26 -0.89
CA HIS A 126 -1.12 1.69 -0.50
C HIS A 126 -1.99 1.36 -1.71
N VAL A 127 -1.38 0.79 -2.73
CA VAL A 127 -2.02 0.42 -4.00
C VAL A 127 -2.22 -1.10 -4.10
N PRO A 128 -3.21 -1.60 -4.86
CA PRO A 128 -3.27 -3.00 -5.25
C PRO A 128 -2.08 -3.35 -6.17
N LEU A 129 -1.76 -4.62 -6.32
CA LEU A 129 -0.79 -5.07 -7.30
C LEU A 129 -1.52 -5.39 -8.61
N THR A 130 -1.16 -4.67 -9.67
CA THR A 130 -1.68 -4.87 -11.02
C THR A 130 -0.53 -4.88 -12.02
N HIS A 131 -0.56 -5.83 -12.95
CA HIS A 131 0.50 -6.00 -13.96
C HIS A 131 0.22 -5.27 -15.26
N GLU A 132 -1.06 -4.95 -15.53
CA GLU A 132 -1.50 -4.42 -16.81
C GLU A 132 -2.44 -3.22 -16.60
N GLY A 133 -2.64 -2.46 -17.66
CA GLY A 133 -3.53 -1.29 -17.68
C GLY A 133 -2.78 0.03 -17.52
N GLN A 134 -3.52 1.12 -17.68
CA GLN A 134 -2.96 2.48 -17.64
C GLN A 134 -2.30 2.82 -16.30
N TYR A 135 -2.77 2.21 -15.22
CA TYR A 135 -2.32 2.45 -13.85
C TYR A 135 -1.73 1.17 -13.24
N ALA A 136 -0.98 0.40 -14.03
CA ALA A 136 -0.26 -0.75 -13.53
C ALA A 136 0.67 -0.36 -12.38
N THR A 137 0.71 -1.19 -11.34
CA THR A 137 1.44 -0.90 -10.10
C THR A 137 2.60 -1.87 -9.85
N TRP A 138 2.75 -2.90 -10.71
CA TRP A 138 3.92 -3.76 -10.69
C TRP A 138 5.18 -2.93 -10.95
N HIS A 139 6.11 -2.96 -10.00
CA HIS A 139 7.35 -2.17 -10.01
C HIS A 139 7.10 -0.67 -10.22
N LEU A 140 6.02 -0.14 -9.62
CA LEU A 140 5.78 1.30 -9.62
C LEU A 140 6.96 2.06 -8.99
N GLY A 141 7.54 1.49 -7.92
CA GLY A 141 8.81 1.91 -7.32
C GLY A 141 9.99 1.20 -7.98
N ASP A 142 10.19 1.36 -9.28
CA ASP A 142 11.27 0.76 -10.05
C ASP A 142 12.60 1.53 -9.92
N ASN A 143 13.62 1.06 -10.63
CA ASN A 143 14.92 1.72 -10.67
C ASN A 143 14.85 3.17 -11.18
N ASN A 144 13.98 3.48 -12.14
CA ASN A 144 13.82 4.83 -12.67
C ASN A 144 13.19 5.74 -11.61
N PHE A 145 12.12 5.30 -10.95
CA PHE A 145 11.49 6.00 -9.83
C PHE A 145 12.52 6.32 -8.75
N LEU A 146 13.29 5.32 -8.30
CA LEU A 146 14.29 5.47 -7.24
C LEU A 146 15.49 6.35 -7.65
N HIS A 147 15.78 6.46 -8.96
CA HIS A 147 16.80 7.38 -9.48
C HIS A 147 16.34 8.84 -9.57
N ARG A 148 15.04 9.09 -9.75
CA ARG A 148 14.48 10.44 -9.83
C ARG A 148 14.22 11.10 -8.47
N LEU A 149 14.37 10.36 -7.37
CA LEU A 149 14.20 10.91 -6.02
C LEU A 149 15.15 12.09 -5.80
N SER A 150 14.60 13.28 -5.58
CA SER A 150 15.41 14.50 -5.34
C SER A 150 15.80 14.66 -3.89
N ARG A 151 15.02 14.11 -2.98
CA ARG A 151 15.34 13.96 -1.58
C ARG A 151 15.78 12.52 -1.32
N VAL A 152 16.40 12.28 -0.19
CA VAL A 152 16.77 10.91 0.24
C VAL A 152 15.67 10.43 1.21
N PRO A 153 14.53 9.93 0.70
CA PRO A 153 13.38 9.63 1.53
C PRO A 153 13.53 8.30 2.28
N TYR A 154 12.61 8.10 3.23
CA TYR A 154 12.28 6.78 3.75
C TYR A 154 11.18 6.16 2.87
N ILE A 155 11.30 4.86 2.58
CA ILE A 155 10.31 4.09 1.81
C ILE A 155 9.55 3.17 2.77
N ILE A 156 8.21 3.22 2.71
CA ILE A 156 7.33 2.31 3.48
C ILE A 156 6.48 1.54 2.48
N ASN A 157 6.51 0.20 2.53
CA ASN A 157 5.62 -0.64 1.73
C ASN A 157 4.90 -1.65 2.63
N THR A 158 3.59 -1.46 2.76
CA THR A 158 2.64 -2.33 3.47
C THR A 158 1.51 -2.83 2.57
N SER A 159 1.69 -2.70 1.24
CA SER A 159 0.66 -3.08 0.26
C SER A 159 0.92 -4.46 -0.36
N ARG A 160 1.80 -4.54 -1.34
CA ARG A 160 2.26 -5.78 -2.00
C ARG A 160 3.74 -5.66 -2.34
N GLY A 161 4.48 -6.75 -2.19
CA GLY A 161 5.94 -6.77 -2.41
C GLY A 161 6.34 -6.26 -3.78
N GLY A 162 5.68 -6.73 -4.83
CA GLY A 162 5.98 -6.33 -6.21
C GLY A 162 5.59 -4.91 -6.61
N VAL A 163 5.07 -4.08 -5.69
CA VAL A 163 4.86 -2.64 -5.95
C VAL A 163 6.19 -1.90 -5.98
N VAL A 164 7.15 -2.31 -5.16
CA VAL A 164 8.51 -1.76 -5.15
C VAL A 164 9.47 -2.87 -5.57
N ASP A 165 10.23 -2.63 -6.63
CA ASP A 165 11.29 -3.55 -7.08
C ASP A 165 12.33 -3.72 -5.97
N ASN A 166 12.39 -4.92 -5.39
CA ASN A 166 13.24 -5.19 -4.23
C ASN A 166 14.74 -5.17 -4.57
N VAL A 167 15.12 -5.49 -5.81
CA VAL A 167 16.52 -5.40 -6.26
C VAL A 167 16.91 -3.94 -6.45
N ALA A 168 16.07 -3.14 -7.09
CA ALA A 168 16.30 -1.73 -7.28
C ALA A 168 16.33 -0.96 -5.94
N LEU A 169 15.45 -1.33 -4.98
CA LEU A 169 15.45 -0.74 -3.65
C LEU A 169 16.73 -1.04 -2.89
N LEU A 170 17.23 -2.30 -2.93
CA LEU A 170 18.53 -2.65 -2.32
C LEU A 170 19.65 -1.78 -2.88
N GLN A 171 19.74 -1.65 -4.20
CA GLN A 171 20.73 -0.82 -4.86
C GLN A 171 20.60 0.67 -4.49
N ALA A 172 19.38 1.17 -4.35
CA ALA A 172 19.11 2.56 -3.95
C ALA A 172 19.52 2.83 -2.49
N LEU A 173 19.31 1.87 -1.59
CA LEU A 173 19.75 1.92 -0.19
C LEU A 173 21.29 1.90 -0.10
N GLU A 174 21.95 1.05 -0.88
CA GLU A 174 23.42 0.96 -0.93
C GLU A 174 24.05 2.22 -1.51
N ALA A 175 23.42 2.81 -2.52
CA ALA A 175 23.86 4.05 -3.15
C ALA A 175 23.49 5.31 -2.33
N GLY A 176 22.79 5.18 -1.21
CA GLY A 176 22.35 6.30 -0.37
C GLY A 176 21.29 7.20 -1.01
N ARG A 177 20.57 6.73 -2.02
CA ARG A 177 19.43 7.44 -2.65
C ARG A 177 18.13 7.30 -1.86
N VAL A 178 17.99 6.20 -1.15
CA VAL A 178 16.95 5.97 -0.15
C VAL A 178 17.63 5.94 1.21
N ARG A 179 17.11 6.66 2.17
CA ARG A 179 17.72 6.77 3.51
C ARG A 179 17.59 5.48 4.28
N ASP A 180 16.39 4.92 4.26
CA ASP A 180 16.09 3.62 4.85
C ASP A 180 14.72 3.13 4.39
N ALA A 181 14.35 1.89 4.69
CA ALA A 181 13.05 1.35 4.32
C ALA A 181 12.38 0.58 5.46
N ILE A 182 11.06 0.54 5.42
CA ILE A 182 10.19 -0.27 6.30
C ILE A 182 9.31 -1.11 5.37
N LEU A 183 9.53 -2.41 5.40
CA LEU A 183 8.84 -3.35 4.51
C LEU A 183 8.09 -4.38 5.34
N ASP A 184 6.78 -4.46 5.14
CA ASP A 184 5.94 -5.54 5.66
C ASP A 184 5.68 -6.61 4.60
N VAL A 185 5.87 -6.26 3.33
CA VAL A 185 5.61 -7.10 2.16
C VAL A 185 6.83 -7.19 1.26
N TRP A 186 7.03 -8.34 0.61
CA TRP A 186 8.25 -8.67 -0.12
C TRP A 186 7.92 -9.28 -1.47
N GLU A 187 8.80 -9.11 -2.44
CA GLU A 187 8.70 -9.92 -3.65
C GLU A 187 9.02 -11.38 -3.33
N TYR A 188 8.34 -12.27 -4.03
CA TYR A 188 8.54 -13.73 -3.97
C TYR A 188 8.33 -14.36 -2.58
N GLU A 189 7.47 -13.77 -1.74
CA GLU A 189 7.12 -14.40 -0.46
C GLU A 189 6.75 -15.90 -0.64
N PRO A 190 7.24 -16.84 0.18
CA PRO A 190 8.10 -16.64 1.35
C PRO A 190 9.61 -16.61 1.03
N ASN A 191 10.05 -16.71 -0.23
CA ASN A 191 11.45 -16.77 -0.65
C ASN A 191 12.01 -15.38 -0.93
N ILE A 192 12.03 -14.56 0.11
CA ILE A 192 12.37 -13.13 0.04
C ILE A 192 13.89 -12.88 -0.16
N ASN A 193 14.23 -11.67 -0.59
CA ASN A 193 15.62 -11.22 -0.67
C ASN A 193 16.19 -10.95 0.74
N LEU A 194 17.06 -11.85 1.23
CA LEU A 194 17.66 -11.75 2.56
C LEU A 194 18.67 -10.61 2.69
N GLU A 195 19.31 -10.19 1.60
CA GLU A 195 20.21 -9.04 1.62
C GLU A 195 19.42 -7.76 1.87
N LEU A 196 18.29 -7.61 1.21
CA LEU A 196 17.38 -6.49 1.46
C LEU A 196 16.81 -6.54 2.88
N LEU A 197 16.36 -7.72 3.37
CA LEU A 197 15.88 -7.86 4.75
C LEU A 197 16.90 -7.40 5.78
N ASN A 198 18.17 -7.74 5.58
CA ASN A 198 19.26 -7.31 6.48
C ASN A 198 19.63 -5.83 6.35
N LYS A 199 19.19 -5.17 5.28
CA LYS A 199 19.53 -3.78 4.98
C LYS A 199 18.48 -2.78 5.47
N VAL A 200 17.20 -3.16 5.48
CA VAL A 200 16.09 -2.27 5.85
C VAL A 200 16.04 -2.01 7.36
N PHE A 201 15.52 -0.87 7.74
CA PHE A 201 15.34 -0.49 9.14
C PHE A 201 14.36 -1.42 9.87
N ILE A 202 13.21 -1.74 9.24
CA ILE A 202 12.23 -2.67 9.78
C ILE A 202 11.78 -3.58 8.64
N GLY A 203 11.90 -4.89 8.84
CA GLY A 203 11.32 -5.91 7.98
C GLY A 203 10.39 -6.80 8.79
N THR A 204 9.12 -6.93 8.36
CA THR A 204 8.12 -7.78 9.02
C THR A 204 7.51 -8.77 8.03
N PRO A 205 6.99 -9.93 8.52
CA PRO A 205 6.55 -11.02 7.66
C PRO A 205 5.06 -10.89 7.29
N HIS A 206 4.69 -9.80 6.61
CA HIS A 206 3.33 -9.53 6.09
C HIS A 206 2.26 -9.53 7.21
N ILE A 207 2.50 -8.76 8.27
CA ILE A 207 1.67 -8.73 9.48
C ILE A 207 0.95 -7.40 9.72
N ALA A 208 1.22 -6.34 8.95
CA ALA A 208 0.64 -5.00 9.19
C ALA A 208 -0.89 -5.02 9.25
N GLY A 209 -1.52 -5.88 8.46
CA GLY A 209 -2.97 -6.09 8.47
C GLY A 209 -3.47 -7.20 9.41
N TYR A 210 -2.59 -7.86 10.14
CA TYR A 210 -2.95 -9.02 10.97
C TYR A 210 -3.39 -8.59 12.37
N SER A 211 -4.68 -8.40 12.56
CA SER A 211 -5.27 -7.98 13.84
C SER A 211 -6.56 -8.73 14.16
N ALA A 212 -6.93 -8.76 15.43
CA ALA A 212 -8.20 -9.35 15.88
C ALA A 212 -9.40 -8.62 15.25
N ASP A 213 -9.38 -7.28 15.26
CA ASP A 213 -10.45 -6.46 14.70
C ASP A 213 -10.58 -6.66 13.18
N GLY A 214 -9.45 -6.73 12.46
CA GLY A 214 -9.45 -6.99 11.03
C GLY A 214 -10.08 -8.34 10.67
N LYS A 215 -9.82 -9.38 11.48
CA LYS A 215 -10.44 -10.71 11.30
C LYS A 215 -11.93 -10.69 11.56
N VAL A 216 -12.37 -10.09 12.66
CA VAL A 216 -13.79 -9.97 13.00
C VAL A 216 -14.54 -9.16 11.92
N ASN A 217 -13.95 -8.07 11.45
CA ASN A 217 -14.52 -7.29 10.36
C ASN A 217 -14.65 -8.12 9.06
N ALA A 218 -13.63 -8.91 8.72
CA ALA A 218 -13.66 -9.76 7.56
C ALA A 218 -14.75 -10.84 7.66
N ASP A 219 -14.87 -11.50 8.81
CA ASP A 219 -15.89 -12.52 9.06
C ASP A 219 -17.31 -11.91 8.91
N ASN A 220 -17.55 -10.75 9.50
CA ASN A 220 -18.82 -10.04 9.38
C ASN A 220 -19.13 -9.68 7.91
N MET A 221 -18.15 -9.14 7.17
CA MET A 221 -18.32 -8.79 5.76
C MET A 221 -18.64 -10.02 4.89
N VAL A 222 -18.01 -11.16 5.16
CA VAL A 222 -18.33 -12.43 4.46
C VAL A 222 -19.77 -12.87 4.75
N ILE A 223 -20.16 -12.84 6.03
CA ILE A 223 -21.53 -13.22 6.42
C ILE A 223 -22.56 -12.30 5.76
N ASP A 224 -22.34 -10.99 5.81
CA ASP A 224 -23.25 -10.00 5.19
C ASP A 224 -23.36 -10.20 3.68
N ALA A 225 -22.26 -10.51 3.00
CA ALA A 225 -22.26 -10.78 1.56
C ALA A 225 -22.98 -12.08 1.17
N LEU A 226 -22.98 -13.09 2.06
CA LEU A 226 -23.69 -14.35 1.82
C LEU A 226 -25.19 -14.27 2.16
N CYS A 227 -25.60 -13.27 2.93
CA CYS A 227 -26.99 -13.06 3.33
C CYS A 227 -27.78 -12.15 2.37
N GLN A 228 -27.14 -11.55 1.39
CA GLN A 228 -27.75 -10.74 0.31
C GLN A 228 -28.15 -11.61 -0.87
#